data_16c18db4bb482c6cd50e4c9f7b15280a
#
_entry.id   16c18db4bb482c6cd50e4c9f7b15280a
#
_cell.length_a   1.000
_cell.length_b   1.000
_cell.length_c   1.000
_cell.angle_alpha   90.00
_cell.angle_beta   90.00
_cell.angle_gamma   90.00
#
_symmetry.space_group_name_H-M   'P 1'
#
loop_
_entity.id
_entity.type
_entity.pdbx_description
1 polymer ?
#
loop_
_entity_poly.entity_id
_entity_poly.type
_entity_poly.pdbx_seq_one_letter_code
_entity_poly.pdbx_strand_id
1 'polypeptide(L)'
;MPVLDLIDAVEQAYRDVAGGRDASPARSRVAMPNGDLLLMPGLRRGGLGASVKLVTVTPANAARGLPTVQAILLWIDAETGAPRALLDGAELTAMRTGAGTGAATRLLARADASVLAQIGAGAQAAWQVRAVLAVRPIRE
;
A
#
# COMPACT_ATOMS: atom_id res chain seq x y z
N MET A 1 -9.78 -1.87 10.93
CA MET A 1 -10.31 -0.78 10.06
C MET A 1 -11.16 -1.42 8.98
N PRO A 2 -12.38 -0.98 8.73
CA PRO A 2 -13.22 -1.43 7.62
C PRO A 2 -12.52 -1.22 6.26
N VAL A 3 -12.79 -2.11 5.30
CA VAL A 3 -12.13 -2.03 3.98
C VAL A 3 -12.53 -0.77 3.21
N LEU A 4 -13.78 -0.33 3.34
CA LEU A 4 -14.25 0.90 2.70
C LEU A 4 -13.51 2.13 3.22
N ASP A 5 -13.30 2.25 4.53
CA ASP A 5 -12.56 3.38 5.12
C ASP A 5 -11.10 3.42 4.61
N LEU A 6 -10.50 2.24 4.42
CA LEU A 6 -9.16 2.13 3.85
C LEU A 6 -9.12 2.57 2.38
N ILE A 7 -10.14 2.18 1.59
CA ILE A 7 -10.29 2.61 0.20
C ILE A 7 -10.45 4.14 0.12
N ASP A 8 -11.29 4.71 0.97
CA ASP A 8 -11.52 6.16 1.03
C ASP A 8 -10.23 6.91 1.40
N ALA A 9 -9.48 6.41 2.39
CA ALA A 9 -8.21 7.00 2.80
C ALA A 9 -7.15 6.97 1.68
N VAL A 10 -7.07 5.87 0.94
CA VAL A 10 -6.12 5.73 -0.18
C VAL A 10 -6.54 6.60 -1.37
N GLU A 11 -7.83 6.66 -1.69
CA GLU A 11 -8.34 7.54 -2.75
C GLU A 11 -8.08 9.01 -2.41
N GLN A 12 -8.32 9.41 -1.16
CA GLN A 12 -8.01 10.77 -0.70
C GLN A 12 -6.51 11.07 -0.80
N ALA A 13 -5.64 10.12 -0.42
CA ALA A 13 -4.19 10.29 -0.54
C ALA A 13 -3.74 10.50 -2.00
N TYR A 14 -4.31 9.77 -2.96
CA TYR A 14 -4.03 9.99 -4.38
C TYR A 14 -4.46 11.39 -4.84
N ARG A 15 -5.63 11.85 -4.42
CA ARG A 15 -6.11 13.21 -4.73
C ARG A 15 -5.21 14.28 -4.11
N ASP A 16 -4.71 14.06 -2.89
CA ASP A 16 -3.84 15.00 -2.19
C ASP A 16 -2.47 15.10 -2.84
N VAL A 17 -1.89 13.97 -3.26
CA VAL A 17 -0.64 13.95 -4.03
C VAL A 17 -0.82 14.64 -5.39
N ALA A 18 -1.87 14.30 -6.13
CA ALA A 18 -2.14 14.91 -7.43
C ALA A 18 -2.40 16.41 -7.33
N GLY A 19 -3.02 16.86 -6.24
CA GLY A 19 -3.27 18.28 -5.95
C GLY A 19 -2.09 19.03 -5.32
N GLY A 20 -0.93 18.39 -5.13
CA GLY A 20 0.26 18.99 -4.53
C GLY A 20 0.15 19.26 -3.02
N ARG A 21 -0.90 18.75 -2.36
CA ARG A 21 -1.08 18.87 -0.91
C ARG A 21 -0.16 17.97 -0.12
N ASP A 22 0.11 16.78 -0.65
CA ASP A 22 1.02 15.79 -0.05
C ASP A 22 2.23 15.58 -0.95
N ALA A 23 3.34 15.12 -0.38
CA ALA A 23 4.56 14.81 -1.11
C ALA A 23 4.86 13.31 -1.03
N SER A 24 5.03 12.70 -2.19
CA SER A 24 5.47 11.31 -2.34
C SER A 24 6.60 11.26 -3.38
N PRO A 25 7.84 11.56 -2.97
CA PRO A 25 8.99 11.51 -3.87
C PRO A 25 9.18 10.13 -4.49
N ALA A 26 9.87 10.08 -5.61
CA ALA A 26 10.27 8.81 -6.21
C ALA A 26 11.08 7.98 -5.19
N ARG A 27 10.81 6.68 -5.15
CA ARG A 27 11.54 5.76 -4.27
C ARG A 27 13.01 5.69 -4.66
N SER A 28 13.88 5.67 -3.66
CA SER A 28 15.28 5.30 -3.84
C SER A 28 15.42 3.77 -3.81
N ARG A 29 16.32 3.25 -4.64
CA ARG A 29 16.64 1.82 -4.70
C ARG A 29 18.11 1.60 -4.43
N VAL A 30 18.40 0.68 -3.52
CA VAL A 30 19.74 0.19 -3.25
C VAL A 30 19.78 -1.30 -3.58
N ALA A 31 20.64 -1.69 -4.52
CA ALA A 31 20.81 -3.09 -4.88
C ALA A 31 21.45 -3.85 -3.70
N MET A 32 20.91 -5.03 -3.42
CA MET A 32 21.47 -6.00 -2.46
C MET A 32 21.90 -7.25 -3.21
N PRO A 33 22.77 -8.12 -2.64
CA PRO A 33 23.25 -9.33 -3.31
C PRO A 33 22.13 -10.26 -3.83
N ASN A 34 20.99 -10.29 -3.14
CA ASN A 34 19.88 -11.20 -3.47
C ASN A 34 18.54 -10.45 -3.65
N GLY A 35 18.56 -9.17 -3.96
CA GLY A 35 17.33 -8.38 -4.11
C GLY A 35 17.57 -6.88 -4.01
N ASP A 36 16.57 -6.16 -3.55
CA ASP A 36 16.57 -4.71 -3.47
C ASP A 36 16.11 -4.20 -2.12
N LEU A 37 16.72 -3.12 -1.65
CA LEU A 37 16.19 -2.26 -0.60
C LEU A 37 15.59 -1.02 -1.24
N LEU A 38 14.34 -0.74 -0.93
CA LEU A 38 13.59 0.44 -1.38
C LEU A 38 13.34 1.37 -0.20
N LEU A 39 13.63 2.66 -0.38
CA LEU A 39 13.28 3.72 0.56
C LEU A 39 12.15 4.54 -0.05
N MET A 40 11.05 4.65 0.68
CA MET A 40 9.83 5.28 0.20
C MET A 40 9.38 6.34 1.21
N PRO A 41 9.91 7.57 1.11
CA PRO A 41 9.47 8.67 1.97
C PRO A 41 8.11 9.20 1.52
N GLY A 42 7.39 9.79 2.47
CA GLY A 42 6.13 10.47 2.22
C GLY A 42 5.88 11.53 3.29
N LEU A 43 5.26 12.63 2.89
CA LEU A 43 4.85 13.72 3.79
C LEU A 43 3.39 14.05 3.52
N ARG A 44 2.57 13.99 4.56
CA ARG A 44 1.21 14.53 4.54
C ARG A 44 1.21 15.94 5.11
N ARG A 45 0.97 16.93 4.26
CA ARG A 45 0.84 18.32 4.66
C ARG A 45 -0.50 18.52 5.35
N GLY A 46 -0.54 19.31 6.41
CA GLY A 46 -1.77 19.49 7.19
C GLY A 46 -1.85 18.66 8.48
N GLY A 47 -0.70 18.20 8.99
CA GLY A 47 -0.61 17.82 10.41
C GLY A 47 -0.56 16.34 10.74
N LEU A 48 -0.57 15.42 9.77
CA LEU A 48 -0.51 13.99 10.10
C LEU A 48 0.91 13.42 10.17
N GLY A 49 1.92 14.16 9.70
CA GLY A 49 3.31 13.77 9.84
C GLY A 49 3.97 13.28 8.56
N ALA A 50 5.24 12.92 8.70
CA ALA A 50 6.06 12.30 7.67
C ALA A 50 6.18 10.80 7.93
N SER A 51 6.53 10.04 6.90
CA SER A 51 6.82 8.61 7.04
C SER A 51 7.94 8.18 6.11
N VAL A 52 8.66 7.13 6.53
CA VAL A 52 9.57 6.42 5.63
C VAL A 52 9.25 4.94 5.72
N LYS A 53 8.91 4.34 4.60
CA LYS A 53 8.80 2.89 4.50
C LYS A 53 10.09 2.32 3.89
N LEU A 54 10.71 1.42 4.61
CA LEU A 54 11.82 0.59 4.14
C LEU A 54 11.26 -0.75 3.71
N VAL A 55 11.54 -1.15 2.47
CA VAL A 55 11.04 -2.40 1.90
C VAL A 55 12.20 -3.16 1.29
N THR A 56 12.35 -4.42 1.67
CA THR A 56 13.24 -5.34 0.96
C THR A 56 12.43 -6.26 0.04
N VAL A 57 12.94 -6.50 -1.15
CA VAL A 57 12.37 -7.46 -2.11
C VAL A 57 13.46 -8.48 -2.43
N THR A 58 13.28 -9.69 -1.92
CA THR A 58 14.26 -10.77 -2.04
C THR A 58 13.58 -12.02 -2.62
N PRO A 59 13.53 -12.20 -3.96
CA PRO A 59 12.80 -13.29 -4.61
C PRO A 59 13.23 -14.68 -4.15
N ALA A 60 14.52 -14.88 -3.87
CA ALA A 60 15.08 -16.15 -3.40
C ALA A 60 14.54 -16.61 -2.03
N ASN A 61 13.90 -15.72 -1.27
CA ASN A 61 13.30 -16.06 0.03
C ASN A 61 12.18 -17.10 -0.08
N ALA A 62 11.46 -17.14 -1.21
CA ALA A 62 10.40 -18.12 -1.42
C ALA A 62 10.92 -19.57 -1.28
N ALA A 63 12.11 -19.86 -1.80
CA ALA A 63 12.75 -21.17 -1.68
C ALA A 63 13.22 -21.49 -0.24
N ARG A 64 13.26 -20.50 0.65
CA ARG A 64 13.66 -20.62 2.06
C ARG A 64 12.47 -20.58 3.02
N GLY A 65 11.22 -20.54 2.49
CA GLY A 65 10.02 -20.38 3.30
C GLY A 65 9.89 -19.01 3.96
N LEU A 66 10.63 -18.00 3.48
CA LEU A 66 10.60 -16.64 4.02
C LEU A 66 9.78 -15.71 3.09
N PRO A 67 9.19 -14.64 3.64
CA PRO A 67 8.50 -13.66 2.81
C PRO A 67 9.44 -13.01 1.78
N THR A 68 9.01 -12.95 0.53
CA THR A 68 9.73 -12.26 -0.55
C THR A 68 9.82 -10.76 -0.31
N VAL A 69 8.77 -10.18 0.26
CA VAL A 69 8.70 -8.77 0.62
C VAL A 69 8.64 -8.64 2.13
N GLN A 70 9.56 -7.90 2.70
CA GLN A 70 9.56 -7.52 4.12
C GLN A 70 9.66 -6.01 4.22
N ALA A 71 8.99 -5.40 5.19
CA ALA A 71 8.96 -3.96 5.28
C ALA A 71 8.73 -3.48 6.72
N ILE A 72 9.27 -2.32 7.02
CA ILE A 72 8.92 -1.53 8.20
C ILE A 72 8.53 -0.12 7.76
N LEU A 73 7.67 0.52 8.53
CA LEU A 73 7.30 1.92 8.33
C LEU A 73 7.57 2.70 9.61
N LEU A 74 8.41 3.72 9.48
CA LEU A 74 8.64 4.70 10.54
C LEU A 74 7.70 5.89 10.31
N TRP A 75 6.92 6.25 11.34
CA TRP A 75 6.12 7.48 11.35
C TRP A 75 6.79 8.53 12.23
N ILE A 76 6.85 9.75 11.69
CA ILE A 76 7.60 10.87 12.23
C ILE A 76 6.66 12.06 12.37
N ASP A 77 6.70 12.73 13.49
CA ASP A 77 6.03 14.00 13.69
C ASP A 77 6.64 15.08 12.78
N ALA A 78 5.82 15.74 11.98
CA ALA A 78 6.33 16.68 10.97
C ALA A 78 6.78 18.02 11.55
N GLU A 79 6.35 18.38 12.77
CA GLU A 79 6.74 19.62 13.41
C GLU A 79 8.08 19.48 14.17
N THR A 80 8.20 18.39 14.91
CA THR A 80 9.33 18.19 15.83
C THR A 80 10.43 17.29 15.27
N GLY A 81 10.13 16.53 14.19
CA GLY A 81 11.02 15.48 13.68
C GLY A 81 11.08 14.24 14.58
N ALA A 82 10.30 14.18 15.64
CA ALA A 82 10.36 13.07 16.59
C ALA A 82 9.79 11.78 15.99
N PRO A 83 10.47 10.62 16.10
CA PRO A 83 9.89 9.33 15.75
C PRO A 83 8.69 9.05 16.67
N ARG A 84 7.54 8.70 16.08
CA ARG A 84 6.27 8.46 16.78
C ARG A 84 5.89 6.99 16.85
N ALA A 85 6.14 6.25 15.76
CA ALA A 85 5.81 4.83 15.72
C ALA A 85 6.68 4.09 14.70
N LEU A 86 6.93 2.82 15.00
CA LEU A 86 7.47 1.84 14.07
C LEU A 86 6.42 0.77 13.85
N LEU A 87 6.02 0.56 12.59
CA LEU A 87 4.91 -0.29 12.21
C LEU A 87 5.38 -1.44 11.31
N ASP A 88 4.66 -2.57 11.33
CA ASP A 88 4.80 -3.61 10.32
C ASP A 88 4.41 -3.06 8.95
N GLY A 89 5.39 -2.92 8.08
CA GLY A 89 5.20 -2.39 6.74
C GLY A 89 4.75 -3.45 5.74
N ALA A 90 4.88 -4.74 6.03
CA ALA A 90 4.50 -5.81 5.11
C ALA A 90 2.97 -5.90 5.03
N GLU A 91 2.28 -6.03 6.16
CA GLU A 91 0.81 -6.03 6.23
C GLU A 91 0.24 -4.71 5.69
N LEU A 92 0.76 -3.58 6.13
CA LEU A 92 0.34 -2.28 5.62
C LEU A 92 0.51 -2.17 4.09
N THR A 93 1.56 -2.78 3.52
CA THR A 93 1.77 -2.80 2.07
C THR A 93 0.68 -3.60 1.36
N ALA A 94 0.27 -4.74 1.89
CA ALA A 94 -0.81 -5.55 1.32
C ALA A 94 -2.15 -4.81 1.39
N MET A 95 -2.49 -4.27 2.57
CA MET A 95 -3.72 -3.53 2.83
C MET A 95 -3.88 -2.32 1.89
N ARG A 96 -2.88 -1.41 1.85
CA ARG A 96 -2.96 -0.20 1.05
C ARG A 96 -2.94 -0.49 -0.45
N THR A 97 -2.30 -1.59 -0.88
CA THR A 97 -2.27 -2.00 -2.29
C THR A 97 -3.63 -2.52 -2.73
N GLY A 98 -4.26 -3.37 -1.91
CA GLY A 98 -5.64 -3.80 -2.12
C GLY A 98 -6.61 -2.62 -2.15
N ALA A 99 -6.47 -1.67 -1.22
CA ALA A 99 -7.30 -0.47 -1.21
C ALA A 99 -7.15 0.38 -2.48
N GLY A 100 -5.92 0.49 -3.03
CA GLY A 100 -5.69 1.13 -4.32
C GLY A 100 -6.43 0.44 -5.47
N THR A 101 -6.45 -0.90 -5.47
CA THR A 101 -7.25 -1.68 -6.42
C THR A 101 -8.74 -1.42 -6.24
N GLY A 102 -9.23 -1.37 -5.00
CA GLY A 102 -10.63 -1.04 -4.70
C GLY A 102 -11.01 0.35 -5.19
N ALA A 103 -10.18 1.37 -4.95
CA ALA A 103 -10.38 2.73 -5.43
C ALA A 103 -10.45 2.78 -6.97
N ALA A 104 -9.49 2.15 -7.65
CA ALA A 104 -9.49 2.08 -9.11
C ALA A 104 -10.73 1.34 -9.65
N THR A 105 -11.10 0.22 -9.05
CA THR A 105 -12.30 -0.54 -9.43
C THR A 105 -13.57 0.28 -9.22
N ARG A 106 -13.69 1.01 -8.11
CA ARG A 106 -14.84 1.87 -7.80
C ARG A 106 -15.03 2.96 -8.85
N LEU A 107 -13.94 3.54 -9.34
CA LEU A 107 -13.96 4.64 -10.30
C LEU A 107 -14.07 4.18 -11.76
N LEU A 108 -13.49 3.05 -12.12
CA LEU A 108 -13.26 2.68 -13.52
C LEU A 108 -14.03 1.46 -13.99
N ALA A 109 -14.38 0.53 -13.10
CA ALA A 109 -15.15 -0.65 -13.51
C ALA A 109 -16.64 -0.32 -13.64
N ARG A 110 -17.37 -1.09 -14.46
CA ARG A 110 -18.82 -0.99 -14.56
C ARG A 110 -19.47 -1.23 -13.19
N ALA A 111 -20.54 -0.51 -12.91
CA ALA A 111 -21.23 -0.62 -11.61
C ALA A 111 -21.85 -2.01 -11.39
N ASP A 112 -22.28 -2.67 -12.46
CA ASP A 112 -22.89 -3.99 -12.49
C ASP A 112 -21.92 -5.16 -12.64
N ALA A 113 -20.61 -4.91 -12.60
CA ALA A 113 -19.60 -5.96 -12.68
C ALA A 113 -19.78 -6.99 -11.55
N SER A 114 -20.01 -8.27 -11.92
CA SER A 114 -20.37 -9.35 -10.99
C SER A 114 -19.42 -10.55 -11.03
N VAL A 115 -18.43 -10.53 -11.90
CA VAL A 115 -17.42 -11.59 -12.05
C VAL A 115 -16.05 -11.01 -11.80
N LEU A 116 -15.25 -11.68 -10.95
CA LEU A 116 -13.87 -11.33 -10.64
C LEU A 116 -12.97 -12.50 -10.97
N ALA A 117 -12.00 -12.29 -11.87
CA ALA A 117 -10.92 -13.22 -12.10
C ALA A 117 -9.65 -12.75 -11.35
N GLN A 118 -9.14 -13.56 -10.43
CA GLN A 118 -7.90 -13.30 -9.70
C GLN A 118 -6.76 -14.16 -10.26
N ILE A 119 -5.77 -13.53 -10.88
CA ILE A 119 -4.57 -14.20 -11.37
C ILE A 119 -3.45 -14.01 -10.35
N GLY A 120 -2.99 -15.11 -9.75
CA GLY A 120 -2.03 -15.13 -8.66
C GLY A 120 -2.67 -15.13 -7.28
N ALA A 121 -2.11 -15.92 -6.35
CA ALA A 121 -2.60 -16.12 -4.98
C ALA A 121 -1.50 -15.76 -3.94
N GLY A 122 -0.68 -14.75 -4.23
CA GLY A 122 0.38 -14.29 -3.33
C GLY A 122 -0.15 -13.46 -2.15
N ALA A 123 0.75 -12.94 -1.33
CA ALA A 123 0.44 -12.23 -0.08
C ALA A 123 -0.56 -11.07 -0.22
N GLN A 124 -0.64 -10.46 -1.39
CA GLN A 124 -1.56 -9.33 -1.63
C GLN A 124 -2.95 -9.75 -2.12
N ALA A 125 -3.12 -10.99 -2.60
CA ALA A 125 -4.35 -11.44 -3.27
C ALA A 125 -5.60 -11.28 -2.40
N ALA A 126 -5.52 -11.67 -1.13
CA ALA A 126 -6.65 -11.57 -0.21
C ALA A 126 -7.15 -10.12 -0.03
N TRP A 127 -6.25 -9.16 0.08
CA TRP A 127 -6.61 -7.75 0.20
C TRP A 127 -7.16 -7.17 -1.10
N GLN A 128 -6.64 -7.62 -2.25
CA GLN A 128 -7.14 -7.22 -3.57
C GLN A 128 -8.59 -7.69 -3.76
N VAL A 129 -8.86 -8.97 -3.52
CA VAL A 129 -10.22 -9.54 -3.61
C VAL A 129 -11.18 -8.84 -2.65
N ARG A 130 -10.80 -8.69 -1.36
CA ARG A 130 -11.64 -8.00 -0.37
C ARG A 130 -12.01 -6.58 -0.80
N ALA A 131 -11.07 -5.84 -1.37
CA ALA A 131 -11.30 -4.47 -1.81
C ALA A 131 -12.26 -4.41 -3.02
N VAL A 132 -12.15 -5.33 -3.98
CA VAL A 132 -13.08 -5.41 -5.12
C VAL A 132 -14.48 -5.81 -4.65
N LEU A 133 -14.61 -6.81 -3.78
CA LEU A 133 -15.88 -7.23 -3.18
C LEU A 133 -16.59 -6.10 -2.42
N ALA A 134 -15.83 -5.19 -1.81
CA ALA A 134 -16.39 -4.06 -1.08
C ALA A 134 -17.03 -3.00 -1.98
N VAL A 135 -16.66 -2.94 -3.26
CA VAL A 135 -17.08 -1.86 -4.18
C VAL A 135 -17.87 -2.35 -5.39
N ARG A 136 -18.01 -3.67 -5.59
CA ARG A 136 -18.76 -4.27 -6.71
C ARG A 136 -19.55 -5.48 -6.23
N PRO A 137 -20.73 -5.75 -6.86
CA PRO A 137 -21.60 -6.86 -6.50
C PRO A 137 -21.10 -8.18 -7.08
N ILE A 138 -19.86 -8.57 -6.75
CA ILE A 138 -19.23 -9.79 -7.23
C ILE A 138 -19.98 -11.02 -6.71
N ARG A 139 -20.25 -11.98 -7.58
CA ARG A 139 -20.95 -13.26 -7.31
C ARG A 139 -20.09 -14.47 -7.68
N GLU A 140 -19.14 -14.29 -8.61
CA GLU A 140 -18.18 -15.31 -9.08
C GLU A 140 -16.76 -14.73 -9.14
#